data_d8c916f718aba3fd349035d6966f05ed
#
_entry.id   d8c916f718aba3fd349035d6966f05ed
#
_cell.length_a   1.000
_cell.length_b   1.000
_cell.length_c   1.000
_cell.angle_alpha   90.00
_cell.angle_beta   90.00
_cell.angle_gamma   90.00
#
_symmetry.space_group_name_H-M   'P 1'
#
loop_
_entity.id
_entity.type
_entity.pdbx_description
1 polymer ?
#
loop_
_entity_poly.entity_id
_entity_poly.type
_entity_poly.pdbx_seq_one_letter_code
_entity_poly.pdbx_strand_id
1 'polypeptide(L)'
;MARQLISSGSKFEAEMAYSRAVVEGDWIFVSGTTGFDYATMEIQDDVAKQAEQTLINIKTAMEKAGFGLQHVVRVHYILPNADDFPACWPVLKKYFG
;
A
#
# COMPACT_ATOMS: atom_id res chain seq x y z
N MET A 1 16.50 0.50 -20.39
CA MET A 1 16.18 0.86 -19.01
C MET A 1 15.48 -0.30 -18.32
N ALA A 2 15.97 -0.73 -17.21
CA ALA A 2 15.38 -1.85 -16.49
C ALA A 2 14.21 -1.40 -15.62
N ARG A 3 13.09 -2.09 -15.77
CA ARG A 3 11.94 -1.96 -14.90
C ARG A 3 12.08 -2.95 -13.75
N GLN A 4 11.91 -2.50 -12.52
CA GLN A 4 11.98 -3.37 -11.36
C GLN A 4 10.57 -3.64 -10.83
N LEU A 5 10.23 -4.92 -10.69
CA LEU A 5 8.95 -5.36 -10.15
C LEU A 5 9.14 -5.71 -8.69
N ILE A 6 8.28 -5.15 -7.82
CA ILE A 6 8.32 -5.37 -6.38
C ILE A 6 7.13 -6.27 -6.01
N SER A 7 7.40 -7.38 -5.32
CA SER A 7 6.37 -8.29 -4.86
C SER A 7 6.20 -8.22 -3.35
N SER A 8 4.95 -8.33 -2.88
CA SER A 8 4.64 -8.52 -1.45
C SER A 8 4.49 -10.00 -1.10
N GLY A 9 4.57 -10.89 -2.09
CA GLY A 9 4.28 -12.31 -1.90
C GLY A 9 2.80 -12.64 -1.86
N SER A 10 1.93 -11.68 -2.13
CA SER A 10 0.49 -11.89 -2.15
C SER A 10 0.08 -12.82 -3.29
N LYS A 11 -0.80 -13.78 -3.01
CA LYS A 11 -1.34 -14.65 -4.05
C LYS A 11 -2.15 -13.88 -5.10
N PHE A 12 -2.70 -12.71 -4.72
CA PHE A 12 -3.45 -11.87 -5.67
C PHE A 12 -2.57 -11.39 -6.82
N GLU A 13 -1.29 -11.12 -6.56
CA GLU A 13 -0.36 -10.68 -7.60
C GLU A 13 -0.21 -11.72 -8.70
N ALA A 14 -0.05 -12.98 -8.32
CA ALA A 14 0.08 -14.08 -9.27
C ALA A 14 -1.24 -14.36 -9.99
N GLU A 15 -2.36 -14.39 -9.26
CA GLU A 15 -3.67 -14.71 -9.84
C GLU A 15 -4.17 -13.64 -10.79
N MET A 16 -3.89 -12.37 -10.50
CA MET A 16 -4.40 -11.24 -11.29
C MET A 16 -3.34 -10.58 -12.14
N ALA A 17 -2.14 -11.18 -12.20
CA ALA A 17 -1.04 -10.75 -13.09
C ALA A 17 -0.63 -9.28 -12.87
N TYR A 18 -0.34 -8.91 -11.62
CA TYR A 18 0.21 -7.59 -11.34
C TYR A 18 1.32 -7.69 -10.29
N SER A 19 2.06 -6.61 -10.12
CA SER A 19 3.08 -6.49 -9.09
C SER A 19 2.62 -5.52 -8.01
N ARG A 20 3.11 -5.65 -6.78
CA ARG A 20 2.75 -4.74 -5.70
C ARG A 20 3.20 -3.32 -6.00
N ALA A 21 4.37 -3.18 -6.63
CA ALA A 21 4.86 -1.89 -7.10
C ALA A 21 5.79 -2.10 -8.28
N VAL A 22 5.98 -1.04 -9.06
CA VAL A 22 6.89 -1.06 -10.22
C VAL A 22 7.77 0.18 -10.13
N VAL A 23 9.08 -0.02 -10.21
CA VAL A 23 10.04 1.08 -10.30
C VAL A 23 10.37 1.33 -11.77
N GLU A 24 10.26 2.56 -12.18
CA GLU A 24 10.60 3.01 -13.53
C GLU A 24 11.41 4.31 -13.41
N GLY A 25 12.71 4.23 -13.66
CA GLY A 25 13.60 5.37 -13.47
C GLY A 25 13.60 5.84 -12.03
N ASP A 26 13.30 7.10 -11.81
CA ASP A 26 13.25 7.72 -10.48
C ASP A 26 11.86 7.65 -9.84
N TRP A 27 10.94 6.93 -10.46
CA TRP A 27 9.55 6.84 -10.01
C TRP A 27 9.22 5.45 -9.50
N ILE A 28 8.34 5.39 -8.51
CA ILE A 28 7.73 4.14 -8.09
C ILE A 28 6.21 4.30 -8.19
N PHE A 29 5.57 3.30 -8.78
CA PHE A 29 4.12 3.23 -8.91
C PHE A 29 3.64 2.07 -8.05
N VAL A 30 2.87 2.38 -7.00
CA VAL A 30 2.35 1.37 -6.09
C VAL A 30 0.94 1.03 -6.53
N SER A 31 0.68 -0.26 -6.73
CA SER A 31 -0.64 -0.77 -7.12
C SER A 31 -1.65 -0.56 -5.99
N GLY A 32 -2.93 -0.68 -6.31
CA GLY A 32 -3.98 -0.68 -5.31
C GLY A 32 -3.63 -1.66 -4.20
N THR A 33 -3.58 -1.17 -2.96
CA THR A 33 -3.14 -1.94 -1.81
C THR A 33 -4.21 -1.89 -0.75
N THR A 34 -4.51 -3.03 -0.16
CA THR A 34 -5.53 -3.17 0.86
C THR A 34 -4.92 -3.54 2.20
N GLY A 35 -5.78 -3.62 3.21
CA GLY A 35 -5.35 -3.93 4.58
C GLY A 35 -5.19 -5.41 4.89
N PHE A 36 -4.95 -6.25 3.88
CA PHE A 36 -4.62 -7.64 4.12
C PHE A 36 -3.22 -7.78 4.71
N ASP A 37 -3.08 -8.69 5.66
CA ASP A 37 -1.77 -9.26 5.95
C ASP A 37 -1.52 -10.30 4.88
N TYR A 38 -0.63 -10.01 3.95
CA TYR A 38 -0.43 -10.86 2.78
C TYR A 38 0.24 -12.20 3.10
N ALA A 39 0.86 -12.34 4.27
CA ALA A 39 1.43 -13.61 4.70
C ALA A 39 0.34 -14.59 5.16
N THR A 40 -0.67 -14.10 5.85
CA THR A 40 -1.76 -14.93 6.39
C THR A 40 -3.03 -14.85 5.57
N MET A 41 -3.14 -13.84 4.70
CA MET A 41 -4.34 -13.51 3.91
C MET A 41 -5.54 -13.17 4.79
N GLU A 42 -5.29 -12.56 5.94
CA GLU A 42 -6.31 -12.10 6.86
C GLU A 42 -6.43 -10.58 6.81
N ILE A 43 -7.64 -10.07 7.05
CA ILE A 43 -7.91 -8.64 7.08
C ILE A 43 -8.73 -8.31 8.32
N GLN A 44 -8.43 -7.19 8.95
CA GLN A 44 -9.17 -6.72 10.13
C GLN A 44 -10.53 -6.17 9.72
N ASP A 45 -11.51 -6.23 10.63
CA ASP A 45 -12.84 -5.67 10.39
C ASP A 45 -12.86 -4.15 10.58
N ASP A 46 -12.01 -3.62 11.45
CA ASP A 46 -11.95 -2.20 11.76
C ASP A 46 -11.26 -1.41 10.65
N VAL A 47 -11.90 -0.34 10.16
CA VAL A 47 -11.39 0.43 9.04
C VAL A 47 -10.06 1.13 9.37
N ALA A 48 -9.88 1.60 10.59
CA ALA A 48 -8.61 2.23 10.98
C ALA A 48 -7.47 1.21 11.00
N LYS A 49 -7.73 -0.01 11.44
CA LYS A 49 -6.75 -1.09 11.42
C LYS A 49 -6.43 -1.53 10.00
N GLN A 50 -7.43 -1.54 9.12
CA GLN A 50 -7.21 -1.81 7.70
C GLN A 50 -6.32 -0.74 7.08
N ALA A 51 -6.55 0.53 7.40
CA ALA A 51 -5.72 1.62 6.92
C ALA A 51 -4.28 1.50 7.41
N GLU A 52 -4.09 1.14 8.69
CA GLU A 52 -2.76 0.92 9.26
C GLU A 52 -2.02 -0.18 8.50
N GLN A 53 -2.66 -1.33 8.29
CA GLN A 53 -2.03 -2.43 7.58
C GLN A 53 -1.75 -2.08 6.12
N THR A 54 -2.65 -1.33 5.49
CA THR A 54 -2.46 -0.86 4.11
C THR A 54 -1.18 -0.04 3.99
N LEU A 55 -0.98 0.91 4.91
CA LEU A 55 0.20 1.77 4.87
C LEU A 55 1.48 1.02 5.23
N ILE A 56 1.41 0.02 6.11
CA ILE A 56 2.52 -0.89 6.37
C ILE A 56 2.89 -1.63 5.09
N ASN A 57 1.92 -2.15 4.37
CA ASN A 57 2.15 -2.87 3.12
C ASN A 57 2.80 -1.99 2.06
N ILE A 58 2.31 -0.76 1.91
CA ILE A 58 2.86 0.22 0.96
C ILE A 58 4.29 0.60 1.35
N LYS A 59 4.51 0.92 2.63
CA LYS A 59 5.83 1.29 3.13
C LYS A 59 6.83 0.17 2.90
N THR A 60 6.45 -1.07 3.20
CA THR A 60 7.31 -2.23 3.01
C THR A 60 7.71 -2.39 1.55
N ALA A 61 6.76 -2.25 0.63
CA ALA A 61 7.03 -2.35 -0.81
C ALA A 61 7.97 -1.23 -1.27
N MET A 62 7.74 -0.01 -0.83
CA MET A 62 8.56 1.13 -1.19
C MET A 62 9.99 0.98 -0.67
N GLU A 63 10.14 0.49 0.57
CA GLU A 63 11.46 0.30 1.18
C GLU A 63 12.28 -0.77 0.45
N LYS A 64 11.64 -1.81 -0.07
CA LYS A 64 12.32 -2.82 -0.89
C LYS A 64 12.95 -2.21 -2.13
N ALA A 65 12.41 -1.11 -2.62
CA ALA A 65 12.90 -0.41 -3.80
C ALA A 65 13.80 0.78 -3.47
N GLY A 66 14.08 1.02 -2.18
CA GLY A 66 14.91 2.14 -1.75
C GLY A 66 14.15 3.45 -1.62
N PHE A 67 12.83 3.42 -1.64
CA PHE A 67 11.99 4.62 -1.44
C PHE A 67 11.45 4.64 -0.01
N GLY A 68 11.03 5.82 0.44
CA GLY A 68 10.35 5.98 1.73
C GLY A 68 9.08 6.79 1.56
N LEU A 69 8.22 6.79 2.58
CA LEU A 69 6.95 7.51 2.53
C LEU A 69 7.14 9.01 2.35
N GLN A 70 8.29 9.57 2.75
CA GLN A 70 8.60 10.97 2.54
C GLN A 70 8.72 11.34 1.05
N HIS A 71 8.84 10.36 0.17
CA HIS A 71 8.93 10.58 -1.28
C HIS A 71 7.56 10.57 -1.98
N VAL A 72 6.48 10.34 -1.23
CA VAL A 72 5.14 10.27 -1.81
C VAL A 72 4.69 11.64 -2.28
N VAL A 73 4.24 11.73 -3.52
CA VAL A 73 3.75 12.98 -4.12
C VAL A 73 2.26 12.91 -4.48
N ARG A 74 1.67 11.73 -4.48
CA ARG A 74 0.26 11.54 -4.76
C ARG A 74 -0.26 10.29 -4.06
N VAL A 75 -1.42 10.42 -3.42
CA VAL A 75 -2.13 9.30 -2.80
C VAL A 75 -3.57 9.30 -3.28
N HIS A 76 -4.11 8.12 -3.51
CA HIS A 76 -5.50 7.93 -3.90
C HIS A 76 -6.17 7.02 -2.87
N TYR A 77 -7.17 7.54 -2.16
CA TYR A 77 -7.93 6.79 -1.16
C TYR A 77 -9.25 6.33 -1.75
N ILE A 78 -9.55 5.05 -1.63
CA ILE A 78 -10.81 4.48 -2.08
C ILE A 78 -11.47 3.82 -0.88
N LEU A 79 -12.59 4.38 -0.43
CA LEU A 79 -13.38 3.87 0.68
C LEU A 79 -14.82 3.67 0.21
N PRO A 80 -15.35 2.43 0.28
CA PRO A 80 -16.74 2.18 -0.12
C PRO A 80 -17.74 2.98 0.70
N ASN A 81 -17.43 3.24 1.98
CA ASN A 81 -18.26 4.07 2.85
C ASN A 81 -17.46 5.32 3.23
N ALA A 82 -17.88 6.48 2.70
CA ALA A 82 -17.20 7.75 2.94
C ALA A 82 -17.19 8.14 4.42
N ASP A 83 -18.16 7.68 5.20
CA ASP A 83 -18.25 7.98 6.62
C ASP A 83 -17.12 7.34 7.43
N ASP A 84 -16.43 6.34 6.87
CA ASP A 84 -15.29 5.68 7.50
C ASP A 84 -14.00 6.52 7.41
N PHE A 85 -13.95 7.53 6.55
CA PHE A 85 -12.72 8.27 6.30
C PHE A 85 -12.17 8.98 7.54
N PRO A 86 -12.99 9.71 8.34
CA PRO A 86 -12.46 10.37 9.53
C PRO A 86 -11.78 9.42 10.52
N ALA A 87 -12.23 8.17 10.62
CA ALA A 87 -11.61 7.18 11.50
C ALA A 87 -10.19 6.84 11.07
N CYS A 88 -9.85 7.05 9.81
CA CYS A 88 -8.52 6.78 9.27
C CYS A 88 -7.55 7.96 9.43
N TRP A 89 -8.04 9.17 9.73
CA TRP A 89 -7.19 10.37 9.79
C TRP A 89 -6.01 10.24 10.75
N PRO A 90 -6.16 9.69 11.98
CA PRO A 90 -5.01 9.53 12.86
C PRO A 90 -3.92 8.63 12.26
N VAL A 91 -4.31 7.60 11.52
CA VAL A 91 -3.38 6.70 10.84
C VAL A 91 -2.63 7.45 9.74
N LEU A 92 -3.36 8.23 8.93
CA LEU A 92 -2.76 9.01 7.84
C LEU A 92 -1.77 10.03 8.39
N LYS A 93 -2.12 10.67 9.49
CA LYS A 93 -1.25 11.64 10.15
C LYS A 93 0.01 10.97 10.68
N LYS A 94 -0.10 9.75 11.21
CA LYS A 94 1.04 8.98 11.72
C LYS A 94 2.07 8.71 10.62
N TYR A 95 1.62 8.37 9.42
CA TYR A 95 2.51 7.95 8.32
C TYR A 95 2.93 9.08 7.40
N PHE A 96 2.10 10.10 7.21
CA PHE A 96 2.36 11.21 6.29
C PHE A 96 2.53 12.57 6.96
N GLY A 97 2.19 12.66 8.23
CA GLY A 97 2.29 13.90 8.97
C GLY A 97 3.71 14.32 9.35
#